data_17c8321a68aba12f7012371510e2f08b
#
_entry.id   17c8321a68aba12f7012371510e2f08b
#
_cell.length_a   1.000
_cell.length_b   1.000
_cell.length_c   1.000
_cell.angle_alpha   90.00
_cell.angle_beta   90.00
_cell.angle_gamma   90.00
#
_symmetry.space_group_name_H-M   'P 1'
#
loop_
_entity.id
_entity.type
_entity.pdbx_description
1 polymer ?
#
loop_
_entity_poly.entity_id
_entity_poly.type
_entity_poly.pdbx_seq_one_letter_code
_entity_poly.pdbx_strand_id
1 'polypeptide(L)'
;MTKHILWQSTLCALLLAVMSLLAACGYDDTVILSLPAYDQKEFYTEGGFQDFTDYGIYRFPLFDKGKLEENLYCTPITDADAILPYIENFETWITEGSELSDHYDFDKACIGDGDYVFIDTKEGKPIGNGGTTYGAFDNYSVYFFDADTWTLHYFHSNI
;
A
#
# COMPACT_ATOMS: atom_id res chain seq x y z
N MET A 1 -41.95 -6.16 -27.38
CA MET A 1 -40.46 -6.19 -27.49
C MET A 1 -39.71 -5.15 -26.66
N THR A 2 -40.26 -4.03 -26.29
CA THR A 2 -39.60 -2.92 -25.58
C THR A 2 -39.31 -3.17 -24.09
N LYS A 3 -40.07 -3.97 -23.37
CA LYS A 3 -39.87 -4.23 -21.93
C LYS A 3 -38.65 -5.08 -21.61
N HIS A 4 -38.25 -6.00 -22.48
CA HIS A 4 -37.04 -6.83 -22.27
C HIS A 4 -35.75 -6.08 -22.50
N ILE A 5 -35.71 -5.11 -23.39
CA ILE A 5 -34.53 -4.28 -23.66
C ILE A 5 -34.26 -3.31 -22.50
N LEU A 6 -35.30 -2.74 -21.91
CA LEU A 6 -35.16 -1.88 -20.73
C LEU A 6 -34.63 -2.66 -19.51
N TRP A 7 -35.01 -3.90 -19.32
CA TRP A 7 -34.59 -4.73 -18.19
C TRP A 7 -33.13 -5.17 -18.33
N GLN A 8 -32.69 -5.47 -19.55
CA GLN A 8 -31.30 -5.83 -19.84
C GLN A 8 -30.36 -4.61 -19.66
N SER A 9 -30.77 -3.43 -20.07
CA SER A 9 -29.95 -2.21 -19.90
C SER A 9 -29.81 -1.77 -18.44
N THR A 10 -30.88 -1.92 -17.63
CA THR A 10 -30.80 -1.66 -16.18
C THR A 10 -29.94 -2.68 -15.45
N LEU A 11 -29.99 -3.97 -15.82
CA LEU A 11 -29.14 -5.00 -15.24
C LEU A 11 -27.66 -4.79 -15.57
N CYS A 12 -27.33 -4.41 -16.82
CA CYS A 12 -25.96 -4.07 -17.20
C CYS A 12 -25.42 -2.83 -16.47
N ALA A 13 -26.25 -1.80 -16.32
CA ALA A 13 -25.85 -0.60 -15.59
C ALA A 13 -25.62 -0.89 -14.09
N LEU A 14 -26.44 -1.75 -13.49
CA LEU A 14 -26.27 -2.18 -12.10
C LEU A 14 -25.01 -3.04 -11.92
N LEU A 15 -24.72 -3.96 -12.84
CA LEU A 15 -23.49 -4.76 -12.84
C LEU A 15 -22.24 -3.90 -13.00
N LEU A 16 -22.26 -2.91 -13.89
CA LEU A 16 -21.14 -1.97 -14.07
C LEU A 16 -20.92 -1.11 -12.82
N ALA A 17 -22.00 -0.65 -12.16
CA ALA A 17 -21.92 0.11 -10.91
C ALA A 17 -21.38 -0.76 -9.75
N VAL A 18 -21.76 -2.02 -9.66
CA VAL A 18 -21.22 -2.95 -8.65
C VAL A 18 -19.77 -3.29 -8.93
N MET A 19 -19.37 -3.48 -10.19
CA MET A 19 -17.98 -3.72 -10.55
C MET A 19 -17.08 -2.49 -10.29
N SER A 20 -17.58 -1.26 -10.50
CA SER A 20 -16.84 -0.04 -10.16
C SER A 20 -16.69 0.18 -8.65
N LEU A 21 -17.70 -0.23 -7.85
CA LEU A 21 -17.60 -0.22 -6.38
C LEU A 21 -16.62 -1.27 -5.83
N LEU A 22 -16.50 -2.43 -6.49
CA LEU A 22 -15.55 -3.47 -6.12
C LEU A 22 -14.11 -3.11 -6.53
N ALA A 23 -13.93 -2.35 -7.61
CA ALA A 23 -12.61 -1.88 -8.04
C ALA A 23 -12.07 -0.71 -7.18
N ALA A 24 -12.95 0.01 -6.47
CA ALA A 24 -12.55 1.09 -5.56
C ALA A 24 -12.16 0.59 -4.15
N CYS A 25 -12.41 -0.68 -3.82
CA CYS A 25 -11.91 -1.28 -2.59
C CYS A 25 -10.51 -1.85 -2.86
N GLY A 26 -9.47 -1.05 -2.67
CA GLY A 26 -8.12 -1.59 -2.51
C GLY A 26 -8.17 -2.66 -1.43
N TYR A 27 -7.83 -3.89 -1.77
CA TYR A 27 -7.79 -5.00 -0.81
C TYR A 27 -6.70 -4.69 0.21
N ASP A 28 -7.10 -4.56 1.48
CA ASP A 28 -6.13 -4.56 2.57
C ASP A 28 -5.48 -5.94 2.61
N ASP A 29 -4.17 -5.95 2.62
CA ASP A 29 -3.41 -7.20 2.69
C ASP A 29 -3.32 -7.73 4.14
N THR A 30 -2.64 -8.86 4.29
CA THR A 30 -2.51 -9.55 5.56
C THR A 30 -1.84 -8.69 6.64
N VAL A 31 -0.93 -7.79 6.29
CA VAL A 31 -0.23 -6.91 7.24
C VAL A 31 -1.21 -5.90 7.82
N ILE A 32 -1.94 -5.20 6.95
CA ILE A 32 -2.93 -4.20 7.37
C ILE A 32 -4.06 -4.87 8.17
N LEU A 33 -4.55 -6.04 7.72
CA LEU A 33 -5.59 -6.80 8.42
C LEU A 33 -5.14 -7.37 9.76
N SER A 34 -3.84 -7.46 10.04
CA SER A 34 -3.31 -7.90 11.34
C SER A 34 -3.35 -6.80 12.40
N LEU A 35 -3.53 -5.55 11.99
CA LEU A 35 -3.67 -4.39 12.86
C LEU A 35 -5.13 -4.21 13.29
N PRO A 36 -5.41 -3.41 14.34
CA PRO A 36 -6.78 -2.99 14.65
C PRO A 36 -7.45 -2.28 13.47
N ALA A 37 -8.77 -2.13 13.52
CA ALA A 37 -9.48 -1.39 12.48
C ALA A 37 -9.02 0.08 12.46
N TYR A 38 -8.70 0.59 11.27
CA TYR A 38 -8.37 2.00 11.05
C TYR A 38 -9.66 2.84 10.92
N ASP A 39 -9.56 4.13 11.24
CA ASP A 39 -10.67 5.09 11.09
C ASP A 39 -10.69 5.75 9.71
N GLN A 40 -9.52 5.95 9.11
CA GLN A 40 -9.36 6.64 7.84
C GLN A 40 -8.34 5.91 6.96
N LYS A 41 -8.61 5.90 5.65
CA LYS A 41 -7.73 5.36 4.61
C LYS A 41 -7.67 6.31 3.44
N GLU A 42 -6.46 6.63 3.02
CA GLU A 42 -6.16 7.28 1.75
C GLU A 42 -5.26 6.32 0.95
N PHE A 43 -5.48 6.20 -0.35
CA PHE A 43 -4.72 5.26 -1.17
C PHE A 43 -4.60 5.77 -2.59
N TYR A 44 -3.37 5.86 -3.08
CA TYR A 44 -3.02 6.43 -4.37
C TYR A 44 -2.17 5.43 -5.14
N THR A 45 -2.49 5.25 -6.43
CA THR A 45 -1.79 4.34 -7.33
C THR A 45 -1.30 5.10 -8.54
N GLU A 46 -0.07 4.85 -8.94
CA GLU A 46 0.48 5.35 -10.19
C GLU A 46 1.06 4.20 -11.02
N GLY A 47 0.93 4.28 -12.36
CA GLY A 47 1.47 3.29 -13.28
C GLY A 47 0.42 2.47 -14.00
N GLY A 48 0.87 1.36 -14.58
CA GLY A 48 0.06 0.50 -15.44
C GLY A 48 -0.21 -0.89 -14.85
N PHE A 49 -0.55 -1.83 -15.74
CA PHE A 49 -0.94 -3.17 -15.34
C PHE A 49 0.22 -4.02 -14.77
N GLN A 50 1.46 -3.72 -15.15
CA GLN A 50 2.65 -4.50 -14.75
C GLN A 50 3.58 -3.70 -13.85
N ASP A 51 3.80 -2.42 -14.16
CA ASP A 51 4.71 -1.56 -13.43
C ASP A 51 3.87 -0.48 -12.72
N PHE A 52 3.82 -0.51 -11.39
CA PHE A 52 3.00 0.41 -10.61
C PHE A 52 3.62 0.69 -9.24
N THR A 53 3.31 1.86 -8.71
CA THR A 53 3.64 2.31 -7.37
C THR A 53 2.36 2.67 -6.61
N ASP A 54 2.27 2.23 -5.36
CA ASP A 54 1.15 2.51 -4.49
C ASP A 54 1.63 3.22 -3.22
N TYR A 55 0.89 4.24 -2.81
CA TYR A 55 1.06 4.91 -1.53
C TYR A 55 -0.25 4.89 -0.75
N GLY A 56 -0.19 4.39 0.49
CA GLY A 56 -1.34 4.31 1.37
C GLY A 56 -1.09 4.96 2.71
N ILE A 57 -2.09 5.66 3.25
CA ILE A 57 -2.08 6.24 4.58
C ILE A 57 -3.28 5.69 5.34
N TYR A 58 -3.02 5.02 6.46
CA TYR A 58 -4.04 4.43 7.31
C TYR A 58 -3.93 5.05 8.71
N ARG A 59 -4.96 5.75 9.16
CA ARG A 59 -4.98 6.38 10.49
C ARG A 59 -5.81 5.54 11.44
N PHE A 60 -5.22 5.20 12.57
CA PHE A 60 -5.80 4.32 13.58
C PHE A 60 -6.28 5.14 14.80
N PRO A 61 -7.39 4.72 15.44
CA PRO A 61 -7.70 5.22 16.77
C PRO A 61 -6.60 4.74 17.74
N LEU A 62 -6.43 5.46 18.84
CA LEU A 62 -5.51 5.02 19.89
C LEU A 62 -5.87 3.60 20.38
N PHE A 63 -4.91 2.70 20.39
CA PHE A 63 -5.04 1.36 20.92
C PHE A 63 -3.84 0.99 21.80
N ASP A 64 -3.87 -0.18 22.44
CA ASP A 64 -2.77 -0.65 23.27
C ASP A 64 -1.51 -0.94 22.42
N LYS A 65 -0.41 -0.22 22.70
CA LYS A 65 0.88 -0.37 22.01
C LYS A 65 1.42 -1.82 22.11
N GLY A 66 1.08 -2.57 23.15
CA GLY A 66 1.44 -3.97 23.29
C GLY A 66 0.95 -4.83 22.12
N LYS A 67 -0.13 -4.43 21.43
CA LYS A 67 -0.59 -5.11 20.22
C LYS A 67 0.35 -4.97 19.04
N LEU A 68 1.11 -3.88 18.95
CA LEU A 68 2.17 -3.72 17.94
C LEU A 68 3.37 -4.60 18.30
N GLU A 69 3.75 -4.64 19.58
CA GLU A 69 4.88 -5.45 20.06
C GLU A 69 4.63 -6.97 19.91
N GLU A 70 3.37 -7.40 19.98
CA GLU A 70 2.96 -8.79 19.78
C GLU A 70 2.71 -9.15 18.30
N ASN A 71 2.66 -8.16 17.40
CA ASN A 71 2.34 -8.37 15.99
C ASN A 71 3.58 -8.84 15.22
N LEU A 72 3.45 -9.94 14.49
CA LEU A 72 4.54 -10.53 13.68
C LEU A 72 5.05 -9.60 12.56
N TYR A 73 4.25 -8.63 12.14
CA TYR A 73 4.59 -7.66 11.10
C TYR A 73 5.05 -6.31 11.65
N CYS A 74 5.18 -6.17 12.98
CA CYS A 74 5.62 -4.93 13.60
C CYS A 74 6.99 -5.13 14.24
N THR A 75 8.06 -4.91 13.48
CA THR A 75 9.43 -4.92 13.99
C THR A 75 9.79 -3.52 14.49
N PRO A 76 10.19 -3.34 15.76
CA PRO A 76 10.63 -2.03 16.24
C PRO A 76 11.80 -1.51 15.42
N ILE A 77 11.77 -0.23 15.08
CA ILE A 77 12.84 0.43 14.35
C ILE A 77 14.00 0.70 15.32
N THR A 78 15.19 0.24 14.97
CA THR A 78 16.45 0.51 15.67
C THR A 78 17.45 1.20 14.77
N ASP A 79 17.19 1.26 13.47
CA ASP A 79 18.04 1.87 12.45
C ASP A 79 17.16 2.32 11.27
N ALA A 80 16.99 3.63 11.16
CA ALA A 80 16.22 4.24 10.06
C ALA A 80 16.89 4.01 8.69
N ASP A 81 18.23 3.86 8.66
CA ASP A 81 18.98 3.65 7.42
C ASP A 81 18.60 2.33 6.73
N ALA A 82 18.01 1.37 7.46
CA ALA A 82 17.51 0.12 6.86
C ALA A 82 16.25 0.34 6.01
N ILE A 83 15.49 1.40 6.23
CA ILE A 83 14.20 1.68 5.57
C ILE A 83 14.38 2.70 4.44
N LEU A 84 15.21 3.71 4.67
CA LEU A 84 15.39 4.86 3.78
C LEU A 84 15.66 4.47 2.32
N PRO A 85 16.50 3.47 1.98
CA PRO A 85 16.76 3.11 0.60
C PRO A 85 15.50 2.66 -0.17
N TYR A 86 14.55 2.01 0.49
CA TYR A 86 13.27 1.61 -0.13
C TYR A 86 12.38 2.81 -0.40
N ILE A 87 12.28 3.74 0.55
CA ILE A 87 11.49 4.96 0.40
C ILE A 87 12.09 5.87 -0.68
N GLU A 88 13.40 6.05 -0.68
CA GLU A 88 14.11 6.83 -1.69
C GLU A 88 13.95 6.23 -3.09
N ASN A 89 14.02 4.90 -3.21
CA ASN A 89 13.72 4.23 -4.47
C ASN A 89 12.27 4.45 -4.90
N PHE A 90 11.30 4.29 -3.99
CA PHE A 90 9.89 4.57 -4.26
C PHE A 90 9.70 6.00 -4.81
N GLU A 91 10.32 7.00 -4.20
CA GLU A 91 10.24 8.40 -4.63
C GLU A 91 10.74 8.62 -6.06
N THR A 92 11.68 7.81 -6.54
CA THR A 92 12.19 7.93 -7.92
C THR A 92 11.15 7.56 -8.99
N TRP A 93 10.10 6.84 -8.60
CA TRP A 93 9.03 6.38 -9.51
C TRP A 93 7.80 7.27 -9.48
N ILE A 94 7.76 8.28 -8.61
CA ILE A 94 6.67 9.25 -8.57
C ILE A 94 6.83 10.22 -9.74
N THR A 95 5.83 10.26 -10.63
CA THR A 95 5.82 11.18 -11.78
C THR A 95 5.29 12.54 -11.34
N GLU A 96 6.01 13.60 -11.62
CA GLU A 96 5.57 14.98 -11.34
C GLU A 96 4.22 15.28 -12.00
N GLY A 97 3.26 15.78 -11.23
CA GLY A 97 1.91 16.09 -11.67
C GLY A 97 0.96 14.89 -11.74
N SER A 98 1.36 13.73 -11.25
CA SER A 98 0.45 12.59 -11.05
C SER A 98 -0.41 12.77 -9.79
N GLU A 99 -1.51 12.01 -9.68
CA GLU A 99 -2.35 12.00 -8.47
C GLU A 99 -1.53 11.57 -7.25
N LEU A 100 -0.60 10.62 -7.42
CA LEU A 100 0.27 10.17 -6.33
C LEU A 100 1.19 11.31 -5.88
N SER A 101 1.82 12.06 -6.82
CA SER A 101 2.69 13.19 -6.48
C SER A 101 1.97 14.32 -5.78
N ASP A 102 0.69 14.55 -6.12
CA ASP A 102 -0.13 15.61 -5.51
C ASP A 102 -0.50 15.31 -4.06
N HIS A 103 -0.44 14.03 -3.66
CA HIS A 103 -0.82 13.54 -2.34
C HIS A 103 0.34 12.94 -1.52
N TYR A 104 1.52 12.81 -2.12
CA TYR A 104 2.69 12.31 -1.42
C TYR A 104 3.32 13.41 -0.58
N ASP A 105 3.14 13.33 0.75
CA ASP A 105 3.63 14.30 1.73
C ASP A 105 4.46 13.66 2.85
N PHE A 106 4.96 12.44 2.64
CA PHE A 106 5.71 11.71 3.66
C PHE A 106 7.03 12.40 4.02
N ASP A 107 7.18 12.75 5.30
CA ASP A 107 8.42 13.29 5.85
C ASP A 107 9.28 12.18 6.45
N LYS A 108 10.37 11.81 5.78
CA LYS A 108 11.32 10.80 6.24
C LYS A 108 11.92 11.12 7.62
N ALA A 109 11.91 12.38 8.06
CA ALA A 109 12.40 12.77 9.38
C ALA A 109 11.53 12.27 10.54
N CYS A 110 10.30 11.79 10.26
CA CYS A 110 9.45 11.18 11.29
C CYS A 110 9.90 9.76 11.69
N ILE A 111 10.73 9.10 10.85
CA ILE A 111 11.19 7.73 11.14
C ILE A 111 12.13 7.75 12.35
N GLY A 112 11.74 7.11 13.45
CA GLY A 112 12.51 7.17 14.69
C GLY A 112 12.34 5.98 15.63
N ASP A 113 13.01 6.09 16.78
CA ASP A 113 12.91 5.12 17.86
C ASP A 113 11.46 5.04 18.40
N GLY A 114 10.94 3.84 18.50
CA GLY A 114 9.58 3.60 19.01
C GLY A 114 8.54 3.38 17.93
N ASP A 115 8.91 3.56 16.66
CA ASP A 115 8.14 3.20 15.50
C ASP A 115 8.35 1.75 15.11
N TYR A 116 7.54 1.27 14.16
CA TYR A 116 7.60 -0.11 13.71
C TYR A 116 7.64 -0.18 12.19
N VAL A 117 8.28 -1.24 11.68
CA VAL A 117 8.36 -1.49 10.24
C VAL A 117 8.19 -2.95 9.91
N PHE A 118 7.64 -3.21 8.74
CA PHE A 118 7.72 -4.49 8.04
C PHE A 118 8.06 -4.24 6.57
N ILE A 119 9.02 -5.00 6.04
CA ILE A 119 9.42 -4.94 4.64
C ILE A 119 9.21 -6.33 4.03
N ASP A 120 8.35 -6.42 3.02
CA ASP A 120 8.21 -7.61 2.16
C ASP A 120 8.90 -7.35 0.82
N THR A 121 9.79 -8.23 0.42
CA THR A 121 10.53 -8.12 -0.84
C THR A 121 10.48 -9.41 -1.64
N LYS A 122 10.50 -9.27 -2.97
CA LYS A 122 10.61 -10.39 -3.92
C LYS A 122 12.05 -10.67 -4.33
N GLU A 123 13.04 -9.96 -3.80
CA GLU A 123 14.45 -10.14 -4.16
C GLU A 123 14.86 -11.62 -4.19
N GLY A 124 15.60 -12.00 -5.25
CA GLY A 124 16.06 -13.37 -5.47
C GLY A 124 14.99 -14.37 -5.88
N LYS A 125 13.71 -13.99 -5.92
CA LYS A 125 12.62 -14.86 -6.38
C LYS A 125 12.54 -14.85 -7.91
N PRO A 126 12.19 -15.98 -8.56
CA PRO A 126 12.08 -16.05 -10.02
C PRO A 126 10.94 -15.15 -10.54
N ILE A 127 11.20 -14.47 -11.66
CA ILE A 127 10.17 -13.76 -12.42
C ILE A 127 9.60 -14.75 -13.46
N GLY A 128 8.44 -15.34 -13.15
CA GLY A 128 7.81 -16.33 -14.03
C GLY A 128 8.69 -17.55 -14.27
N ASN A 129 8.63 -18.10 -15.50
CA ASN A 129 9.40 -19.29 -15.89
C ASN A 129 10.71 -18.94 -16.62
N GLY A 130 11.16 -17.69 -16.63
CA GLY A 130 12.19 -17.19 -17.54
C GLY A 130 13.64 -17.23 -17.03
N GLY A 131 13.92 -17.72 -15.83
CA GLY A 131 15.27 -17.73 -15.25
C GLY A 131 15.82 -16.37 -14.80
N THR A 132 15.04 -15.29 -14.94
CA THR A 132 15.32 -13.96 -14.36
C THR A 132 14.83 -13.93 -12.92
N THR A 133 15.47 -13.16 -12.06
CA THR A 133 15.06 -12.96 -10.67
C THR A 133 14.90 -11.48 -10.38
N TYR A 134 14.07 -11.18 -9.39
CA TYR A 134 13.91 -9.82 -8.90
C TYR A 134 15.20 -9.30 -8.26
N GLY A 135 15.55 -8.06 -8.56
CA GLY A 135 16.55 -7.27 -7.83
C GLY A 135 15.98 -6.74 -6.51
N ALA A 136 16.85 -6.07 -5.74
CA ALA A 136 16.51 -5.58 -4.40
C ALA A 136 15.31 -4.62 -4.37
N PHE A 137 15.14 -3.83 -5.45
CA PHE A 137 14.11 -2.79 -5.52
C PHE A 137 13.11 -2.99 -6.66
N ASP A 138 13.07 -4.18 -7.29
CA ASP A 138 12.16 -4.43 -8.41
C ASP A 138 10.72 -4.66 -7.93
N ASN A 139 10.55 -5.30 -6.76
CA ASN A 139 9.21 -5.55 -6.19
C ASN A 139 9.30 -5.68 -4.68
N TYR A 140 8.73 -4.71 -3.98
CA TYR A 140 8.72 -4.68 -2.52
C TYR A 140 7.52 -3.90 -1.97
N SER A 141 7.23 -4.13 -0.69
CA SER A 141 6.29 -3.33 0.11
C SER A 141 6.96 -2.92 1.41
N VAL A 142 6.80 -1.68 1.80
CA VAL A 142 7.20 -1.15 3.11
C VAL A 142 5.95 -0.72 3.86
N TYR A 143 5.81 -1.21 5.08
CA TYR A 143 4.78 -0.83 6.03
C TYR A 143 5.47 -0.15 7.19
N PHE A 144 5.38 1.17 7.22
CA PHE A 144 5.95 2.00 8.29
C PHE A 144 4.83 2.50 9.20
N PHE A 145 4.87 2.12 10.47
CA PHE A 145 3.91 2.54 11.48
C PHE A 145 4.55 3.59 12.39
N ASP A 146 4.12 4.83 12.23
CA ASP A 146 4.43 5.95 13.12
C ASP A 146 3.58 5.81 14.39
N ALA A 147 4.24 5.47 15.48
CA ALA A 147 3.59 5.23 16.77
C ALA A 147 3.22 6.52 17.51
N ASP A 148 3.76 7.67 17.11
CA ASP A 148 3.45 8.97 17.68
C ASP A 148 2.12 9.51 17.13
N THR A 149 1.87 9.32 15.83
CA THR A 149 0.65 9.78 15.15
C THR A 149 -0.38 8.68 14.94
N TRP A 150 -0.07 7.43 15.26
CA TRP A 150 -0.91 6.24 15.00
C TRP A 150 -1.28 6.10 13.54
N THR A 151 -0.29 6.31 12.68
CA THR A 151 -0.45 6.28 11.24
C THR A 151 0.44 5.21 10.63
N LEU A 152 -0.14 4.33 9.81
CA LEU A 152 0.61 3.43 8.94
C LEU A 152 0.77 4.08 7.57
N HIS A 153 2.01 4.21 7.13
CA HIS A 153 2.36 4.55 5.76
C HIS A 153 2.74 3.28 5.01
N TYR A 154 2.10 3.07 3.89
CA TYR A 154 2.33 1.94 3.00
C TYR A 154 2.96 2.43 1.70
N PHE A 155 4.06 1.81 1.33
CA PHE A 155 4.77 2.07 0.09
C PHE A 155 4.91 0.75 -0.66
N HIS A 156 4.52 0.71 -1.91
CA HIS A 156 4.73 -0.45 -2.76
C HIS A 156 5.28 -0.04 -4.11
N SER A 157 6.25 -0.80 -4.59
CA SER A 157 6.82 -0.66 -5.92
C SER A 157 6.91 -2.03 -6.58
N ASN A 158 6.40 -2.12 -7.80
CA ASN A 158 6.49 -3.30 -8.66
C ASN A 158 6.90 -2.83 -10.06
N ILE A 159 8.16 -3.10 -10.46
CA ILE A 159 8.78 -2.57 -11.67
C ILE A 159 9.44 -3.71 -12.45
#